data_1cc60dbccb1f1a1b9c2b56d311166970
#
_entry.id   1cc60dbccb1f1a1b9c2b56d311166970
#
_cell.length_a   1.000
_cell.length_b   1.000
_cell.length_c   1.000
_cell.angle_alpha   90.00
_cell.angle_beta   90.00
_cell.angle_gamma   90.00
#
_symmetry.space_group_name_H-M   'P 1'
#
loop_
_entity.id
_entity.type
_entity.pdbx_description
1 polymer ?
#
loop_
_entity_poly.entity_id
_entity_poly.type
_entity_poly.pdbx_seq_one_letter_code
_entity_poly.pdbx_strand_id
1 'polypeptide(L)'
;MSGRIVDHRAARRAALIATIWVPLAIVVAAEIVIVGVGATGSPQLITHWGAGSDRTGPWWTYAILVAAIGFPVIAFIGFFMVRATRMAGMNAWMPAIAMGITVFHAIGMGVGSVVLNASPLAPALPLAGGAILAAAAGLLTWWLLPREALTAESAQAVDALPVRSSEVAGWTGRVELPAWFMALIAAAAAVLIVLGVSLLLTVGPRLWPIFLSPLLLLLVLLDTAHVVVTAGPHGFIVRSAIGWPRLHIPPASLAKAAVVAVDPLADFGGWGFRWVIGPSRKGRWGFVTRRGPGLEVFRRDGRSIVVTVDDPGTAAAVLESYATK
;
A
#
# COMPACT_ATOMS: atom_id res chain seq x y z
N MET A 1 10.98 10.25 -21.28
CA MET A 1 9.94 11.27 -21.04
C MET A 1 10.23 11.92 -19.69
N SER A 2 10.68 13.16 -19.70
CA SER A 2 11.13 13.90 -18.52
C SER A 2 9.89 14.46 -17.80
N GLY A 3 9.44 13.77 -16.75
CA GLY A 3 8.50 14.38 -15.81
C GLY A 3 9.15 15.63 -15.23
N ARG A 4 8.39 16.72 -15.14
CA ARG A 4 8.86 17.99 -14.59
C ARG A 4 9.33 17.76 -13.15
N ILE A 5 10.64 17.83 -12.94
CA ILE A 5 11.22 17.78 -11.58
C ILE A 5 10.89 19.10 -10.90
N VAL A 6 10.20 19.04 -9.77
CA VAL A 6 9.78 20.22 -9.02
C VAL A 6 10.24 20.11 -7.57
N ASP A 7 10.20 21.24 -6.86
CA ASP A 7 10.45 21.29 -5.42
C ASP A 7 9.50 20.35 -4.66
N HIS A 8 10.02 19.76 -3.57
CA HIS A 8 9.31 18.83 -2.67
C HIS A 8 7.94 19.38 -2.23
N ARG A 9 7.86 20.66 -1.88
CA ARG A 9 6.60 21.28 -1.43
C ARG A 9 5.55 21.34 -2.53
N ALA A 10 5.96 21.65 -3.77
CA ALA A 10 5.07 21.72 -4.91
C ALA A 10 4.57 20.31 -5.30
N ALA A 11 5.47 19.30 -5.33
CA ALA A 11 5.10 17.92 -5.58
C ALA A 11 4.10 17.39 -4.54
N ARG A 12 4.36 17.68 -3.26
CA ARG A 12 3.47 17.29 -2.16
C ARG A 12 2.10 17.94 -2.26
N ARG A 13 2.03 19.23 -2.56
CA ARG A 13 0.74 19.93 -2.75
C ARG A 13 -0.05 19.31 -3.90
N ALA A 14 0.57 19.09 -5.05
CA ALA A 14 -0.09 18.47 -6.19
C ALA A 14 -0.62 17.06 -5.87
N ALA A 15 0.18 16.25 -5.18
CA ALA A 15 -0.22 14.91 -4.76
C ALA A 15 -1.39 14.92 -3.75
N LEU A 16 -1.40 15.82 -2.77
CA LEU A 16 -2.50 15.97 -1.83
C LEU A 16 -3.79 16.46 -2.51
N ILE A 17 -3.68 17.42 -3.43
CA ILE A 17 -4.83 17.88 -4.23
C ILE A 17 -5.42 16.70 -5.02
N ALA A 18 -4.59 15.96 -5.72
CA ALA A 18 -5.02 14.83 -6.54
C ALA A 18 -5.54 13.63 -5.72
N THR A 19 -5.14 13.49 -4.45
CA THR A 19 -5.56 12.37 -3.58
C THR A 19 -6.80 12.69 -2.76
N ILE A 20 -6.98 13.93 -2.35
CA ILE A 20 -8.03 14.33 -1.42
C ILE A 20 -9.06 15.23 -2.10
N TRP A 21 -8.62 16.38 -2.58
CA TRP A 21 -9.55 17.43 -3.00
C TRP A 21 -10.28 17.11 -4.31
N VAL A 22 -9.57 16.58 -5.31
CA VAL A 22 -10.20 16.21 -6.59
C VAL A 22 -11.11 15.00 -6.43
N PRO A 23 -10.71 13.89 -5.79
CA PRO A 23 -11.61 12.78 -5.48
C PRO A 23 -12.82 13.20 -4.65
N LEU A 24 -12.66 14.07 -3.63
CA LEU A 24 -13.77 14.60 -2.84
C LEU A 24 -14.76 15.37 -3.72
N ALA A 25 -14.28 16.24 -4.60
CA ALA A 25 -15.12 16.99 -5.52
C ALA A 25 -15.89 16.06 -6.48
N ILE A 26 -15.25 14.96 -6.94
CA ILE A 26 -15.89 13.95 -7.81
C ILE A 26 -17.01 13.24 -7.04
N VAL A 27 -16.76 12.80 -5.80
CA VAL A 27 -17.80 12.14 -4.97
C VAL A 27 -18.97 13.08 -4.73
N VAL A 28 -18.72 14.32 -4.32
CA VAL A 28 -19.78 15.31 -4.08
C VAL A 28 -20.57 15.60 -5.37
N ALA A 29 -19.89 15.75 -6.51
CA ALA A 29 -20.57 15.96 -7.80
C ALA A 29 -21.43 14.73 -8.20
N ALA A 30 -20.92 13.52 -7.97
CA ALA A 30 -21.67 12.30 -8.21
C ALA A 30 -22.92 12.22 -7.31
N GLU A 31 -22.81 12.58 -6.03
CA GLU A 31 -23.94 12.64 -5.10
C GLU A 31 -25.01 13.64 -5.59
N ILE A 32 -24.61 14.82 -6.03
CA ILE A 32 -25.53 15.83 -6.57
C ILE A 32 -26.30 15.28 -7.78
N VAL A 33 -25.59 14.60 -8.70
CA VAL A 33 -26.24 13.98 -9.88
C VAL A 33 -27.19 12.85 -9.48
N ILE A 34 -26.75 11.95 -8.59
CA ILE A 34 -27.59 10.82 -8.12
C ILE A 34 -28.86 11.33 -7.44
N VAL A 35 -28.73 12.33 -6.56
CA VAL A 35 -29.89 12.94 -5.89
C VAL A 35 -30.79 13.66 -6.90
N GLY A 36 -30.21 14.43 -7.82
CA GLY A 36 -30.98 15.15 -8.84
C GLY A 36 -31.77 14.22 -9.76
N VAL A 37 -31.15 13.20 -10.30
CA VAL A 37 -31.79 12.20 -11.18
C VAL A 37 -32.77 11.33 -10.38
N GLY A 38 -32.37 10.91 -9.16
CA GLY A 38 -33.22 10.07 -8.32
C GLY A 38 -34.50 10.77 -7.83
N ALA A 39 -34.40 12.07 -7.50
CA ALA A 39 -35.55 12.84 -7.03
C ALA A 39 -36.56 13.16 -8.15
N THR A 40 -36.10 13.25 -9.39
CA THR A 40 -36.98 13.61 -10.56
C THR A 40 -37.31 12.43 -11.45
N GLY A 41 -36.63 11.29 -11.32
CA GLY A 41 -36.78 10.10 -12.15
C GLY A 41 -37.60 8.99 -11.51
N SER A 42 -37.33 7.74 -11.90
CA SER A 42 -38.00 6.57 -11.32
C SER A 42 -37.59 6.39 -9.86
N PRO A 43 -38.54 6.25 -8.92
CA PRO A 43 -38.25 6.06 -7.50
C PRO A 43 -37.58 4.70 -7.20
N GLN A 44 -37.65 3.76 -8.13
CA GLN A 44 -37.10 2.41 -8.01
C GLN A 44 -36.09 2.14 -9.10
N LEU A 45 -34.86 1.80 -8.69
CA LEU A 45 -33.77 1.46 -9.58
C LEU A 45 -33.38 -0.01 -9.40
N ILE A 46 -32.81 -0.63 -10.42
CA ILE A 46 -32.25 -1.96 -10.29
C ILE A 46 -31.01 -1.87 -9.39
N THR A 47 -31.09 -2.48 -8.22
CA THR A 47 -29.99 -2.46 -7.22
C THR A 47 -29.25 -3.80 -7.14
N HIS A 48 -29.77 -4.83 -7.79
CA HIS A 48 -29.16 -6.15 -7.84
C HIS A 48 -29.43 -6.80 -9.19
N TRP A 49 -28.37 -7.22 -9.87
CA TRP A 49 -28.42 -7.99 -11.12
C TRP A 49 -27.98 -9.42 -10.83
N GLY A 50 -28.80 -10.41 -11.15
CA GLY A 50 -28.48 -11.81 -10.90
C GLY A 50 -29.27 -12.78 -11.74
N ALA A 51 -28.85 -14.04 -11.74
CA ALA A 51 -29.44 -15.12 -12.55
C ALA A 51 -30.87 -15.57 -12.12
N GLY A 52 -31.67 -14.73 -11.56
CA GLY A 52 -33.02 -15.13 -11.12
C GLY A 52 -34.08 -14.06 -11.27
N SER A 53 -33.80 -12.88 -10.81
CA SER A 53 -34.64 -11.69 -10.99
C SER A 53 -33.90 -10.46 -10.53
N ASP A 54 -33.99 -9.41 -11.32
CA ASP A 54 -33.48 -8.10 -10.92
C ASP A 54 -34.29 -7.60 -9.72
N ARG A 55 -33.58 -7.22 -8.65
CA ARG A 55 -34.21 -6.58 -7.49
C ARG A 55 -34.11 -5.08 -7.64
N THR A 56 -35.26 -4.41 -7.46
CA THR A 56 -35.31 -2.96 -7.44
C THR A 56 -35.21 -2.45 -6.00
N GLY A 57 -34.62 -1.28 -5.85
CA GLY A 57 -34.54 -0.56 -4.58
C GLY A 57 -34.62 0.95 -4.81
N PRO A 58 -34.76 1.72 -3.74
CA PRO A 58 -34.87 3.17 -3.87
C PRO A 58 -33.54 3.76 -4.34
N TRP A 59 -33.61 4.84 -5.11
CA TRP A 59 -32.45 5.51 -5.71
C TRP A 59 -31.37 5.95 -4.68
N TRP A 60 -31.77 6.31 -3.48
CA TRP A 60 -30.85 6.71 -2.42
C TRP A 60 -29.87 5.60 -1.98
N THR A 61 -30.15 4.33 -2.35
CA THR A 61 -29.21 3.23 -2.14
C THR A 61 -27.88 3.48 -2.83
N TYR A 62 -27.89 4.06 -4.03
CA TYR A 62 -26.68 4.42 -4.76
C TYR A 62 -25.94 5.59 -4.10
N ALA A 63 -26.66 6.60 -3.61
CA ALA A 63 -26.06 7.69 -2.87
C ALA A 63 -25.36 7.16 -1.60
N ILE A 64 -26.04 6.35 -0.80
CA ILE A 64 -25.41 5.72 0.37
C ILE A 64 -24.18 4.91 -0.02
N LEU A 65 -24.25 4.12 -1.09
CA LEU A 65 -23.13 3.30 -1.53
C LEU A 65 -21.92 4.14 -1.95
N VAL A 66 -22.15 5.21 -2.72
CA VAL A 66 -21.10 6.13 -3.16
C VAL A 66 -20.46 6.84 -1.96
N ALA A 67 -21.26 7.34 -1.02
CA ALA A 67 -20.79 7.98 0.19
C ALA A 67 -20.04 7.01 1.11
N ALA A 68 -20.60 5.82 1.37
CA ALA A 68 -20.06 4.84 2.30
C ALA A 68 -18.73 4.21 1.82
N ILE A 69 -18.44 4.24 0.54
CA ILE A 69 -17.16 3.76 0.00
C ILE A 69 -16.23 4.95 -0.33
N GLY A 70 -16.77 5.98 -0.99
CA GLY A 70 -15.98 7.10 -1.48
C GLY A 70 -15.27 7.86 -0.35
N PHE A 71 -16.00 8.29 0.68
CA PHE A 71 -15.40 9.04 1.78
C PHE A 71 -14.37 8.24 2.58
N PRO A 72 -14.61 6.99 3.01
CA PRO A 72 -13.59 6.19 3.68
C PRO A 72 -12.35 5.92 2.84
N VAL A 73 -12.48 5.68 1.54
CA VAL A 73 -11.32 5.49 0.64
C VAL A 73 -10.48 6.75 0.56
N ILE A 74 -11.10 7.92 0.38
CA ILE A 74 -10.41 9.22 0.34
C ILE A 74 -9.73 9.49 1.69
N ALA A 75 -10.44 9.26 2.80
CA ALA A 75 -9.91 9.46 4.13
C ALA A 75 -8.72 8.53 4.41
N PHE A 76 -8.82 7.26 4.04
CA PHE A 76 -7.78 6.26 4.24
C PHE A 76 -6.51 6.60 3.44
N ILE A 77 -6.63 6.79 2.14
CA ILE A 77 -5.46 7.11 1.30
C ILE A 77 -4.90 8.49 1.67
N GLY A 78 -5.78 9.47 1.92
CA GLY A 78 -5.40 10.81 2.33
C GLY A 78 -4.65 10.84 3.67
N PHE A 79 -5.06 10.02 4.64
CA PHE A 79 -4.36 9.88 5.92
C PHE A 79 -2.89 9.48 5.72
N PHE A 80 -2.61 8.49 4.88
CA PHE A 80 -1.24 8.07 4.59
C PHE A 80 -0.47 9.15 3.82
N MET A 81 -1.10 9.80 2.86
CA MET A 81 -0.48 10.87 2.08
C MET A 81 -0.11 12.09 2.95
N VAL A 82 -0.95 12.46 3.91
CA VAL A 82 -0.65 13.55 4.85
C VAL A 82 0.51 13.17 5.78
N ARG A 83 0.59 11.91 6.20
CA ARG A 83 1.64 11.42 7.10
C ARG A 83 2.97 11.16 6.44
N ALA A 84 3.02 10.97 5.15
CA ALA A 84 4.27 10.81 4.42
C ALA A 84 5.09 12.10 4.47
N THR A 85 6.32 12.03 4.99
CA THR A 85 7.23 13.18 5.07
C THR A 85 7.93 13.45 3.75
N ARG A 86 8.17 12.39 2.98
CA ARG A 86 8.74 12.41 1.64
C ARG A 86 7.81 11.68 0.71
N MET A 87 7.68 12.15 -0.50
CA MET A 87 6.73 11.61 -1.48
C MET A 87 7.40 10.85 -2.62
N ALA A 88 8.72 10.74 -2.60
CA ALA A 88 9.52 10.23 -3.72
C ALA A 88 9.08 8.84 -4.23
N GLY A 89 8.55 7.97 -3.33
CA GLY A 89 8.05 6.65 -3.71
C GLY A 89 6.54 6.61 -4.00
N MET A 90 5.77 7.60 -3.54
CA MET A 90 4.29 7.56 -3.51
C MET A 90 3.60 8.63 -4.35
N ASN A 91 4.32 9.68 -4.72
CA ASN A 91 3.75 10.91 -5.25
C ASN A 91 3.00 10.80 -6.59
N ALA A 92 3.16 9.71 -7.30
CA ALA A 92 2.46 9.50 -8.57
C ALA A 92 1.44 8.38 -8.53
N TRP A 93 1.80 7.21 -7.98
CA TRP A 93 0.95 6.03 -8.09
C TRP A 93 -0.18 5.99 -7.04
N MET A 94 0.05 6.49 -5.82
CA MET A 94 -1.02 6.54 -4.81
C MET A 94 -2.17 7.47 -5.20
N PRO A 95 -1.91 8.73 -5.64
CA PRO A 95 -2.96 9.58 -6.19
C PRO A 95 -3.63 8.98 -7.42
N ALA A 96 -2.89 8.29 -8.29
CA ALA A 96 -3.44 7.63 -9.47
C ALA A 96 -4.44 6.51 -9.10
N ILE A 97 -4.09 5.69 -8.12
CA ILE A 97 -4.98 4.65 -7.59
C ILE A 97 -6.22 5.29 -6.93
N ALA A 98 -6.03 6.30 -6.08
CA ALA A 98 -7.14 7.00 -5.43
C ALA A 98 -8.12 7.57 -6.46
N MET A 99 -7.59 8.20 -7.51
CA MET A 99 -8.38 8.75 -8.61
C MET A 99 -9.13 7.65 -9.37
N GLY A 100 -8.44 6.57 -9.73
CA GLY A 100 -9.05 5.43 -10.43
C GLY A 100 -10.20 4.80 -9.63
N ILE A 101 -9.97 4.51 -8.34
CA ILE A 101 -11.01 3.95 -7.46
C ILE A 101 -12.19 4.91 -7.36
N THR A 102 -11.95 6.21 -7.15
CA THR A 102 -13.01 7.21 -7.01
C THR A 102 -13.84 7.33 -8.29
N VAL A 103 -13.20 7.42 -9.45
CA VAL A 103 -13.90 7.51 -10.74
C VAL A 103 -14.69 6.24 -11.02
N PHE A 104 -14.11 5.06 -10.82
CA PHE A 104 -14.83 3.79 -10.98
C PHE A 104 -16.07 3.75 -10.12
N HIS A 105 -15.92 4.08 -8.85
CA HIS A 105 -16.97 3.92 -7.87
C HIS A 105 -18.05 5.02 -8.00
N ALA A 106 -17.65 6.30 -7.99
CA ALA A 106 -18.60 7.41 -8.00
C ALA A 106 -19.27 7.61 -9.38
N ILE A 107 -18.45 7.60 -10.44
CA ILE A 107 -18.96 7.85 -11.80
C ILE A 107 -19.48 6.57 -12.44
N GLY A 108 -18.67 5.49 -12.44
CA GLY A 108 -19.06 4.22 -13.06
C GLY A 108 -20.23 3.58 -12.33
N MET A 109 -20.03 3.18 -11.08
CA MET A 109 -21.04 2.43 -10.33
C MET A 109 -22.17 3.32 -9.79
N GLY A 110 -21.88 4.54 -9.35
CA GLY A 110 -22.89 5.46 -8.83
C GLY A 110 -23.70 6.11 -9.94
N VAL A 111 -23.15 7.13 -10.58
CA VAL A 111 -23.86 7.92 -11.62
C VAL A 111 -24.27 7.05 -12.81
N GLY A 112 -23.37 6.18 -13.29
CA GLY A 112 -23.64 5.31 -14.43
C GLY A 112 -24.83 4.38 -14.20
N SER A 113 -24.94 3.78 -13.01
CA SER A 113 -26.06 2.91 -12.67
C SER A 113 -27.39 3.65 -12.56
N VAL A 114 -27.38 4.89 -12.06
CA VAL A 114 -28.60 5.70 -11.96
C VAL A 114 -29.05 6.21 -13.33
N VAL A 115 -28.13 6.74 -14.14
CA VAL A 115 -28.43 7.33 -15.45
C VAL A 115 -28.80 6.26 -16.49
N LEU A 116 -28.11 5.11 -16.48
CA LEU A 116 -28.28 4.04 -17.45
C LEU A 116 -29.21 2.92 -16.96
N ASN A 117 -29.91 3.11 -15.86
CA ASN A 117 -30.75 2.09 -15.23
C ASN A 117 -31.81 1.48 -16.17
N ALA A 118 -32.38 2.27 -17.06
CA ALA A 118 -33.37 1.81 -18.05
C ALA A 118 -32.73 1.19 -19.31
N SER A 119 -31.40 1.17 -19.42
CA SER A 119 -30.71 0.60 -20.59
C SER A 119 -30.77 -0.93 -20.55
N PRO A 120 -31.01 -1.61 -21.68
CA PRO A 120 -30.90 -3.07 -21.74
C PRO A 120 -29.49 -3.58 -21.51
N LEU A 121 -28.47 -2.70 -21.54
CA LEU A 121 -27.07 -3.00 -21.26
C LEU A 121 -26.65 -2.61 -19.83
N ALA A 122 -27.55 -2.11 -18.99
CA ALA A 122 -27.30 -2.05 -17.56
C ALA A 122 -27.31 -3.49 -17.01
N PRO A 123 -26.30 -3.96 -16.32
CA PRO A 123 -25.19 -3.30 -15.61
C PRO A 123 -23.86 -3.21 -16.39
N ALA A 124 -23.77 -3.82 -17.56
CA ALA A 124 -22.50 -3.97 -18.28
C ALA A 124 -21.84 -2.61 -18.62
N LEU A 125 -22.65 -1.63 -19.07
CA LEU A 125 -22.12 -0.30 -19.42
C LEU A 125 -21.54 0.48 -18.23
N PRO A 126 -22.21 0.59 -17.07
CA PRO A 126 -21.62 1.24 -15.90
C PRO A 126 -20.32 0.57 -15.45
N LEU A 127 -20.28 -0.76 -15.45
CA LEU A 127 -19.13 -1.53 -15.02
C LEU A 127 -17.95 -1.36 -15.98
N ALA A 128 -18.16 -1.65 -17.27
CA ALA A 128 -17.10 -1.57 -18.27
C ALA A 128 -16.67 -0.13 -18.56
N GLY A 129 -17.63 0.78 -18.74
CA GLY A 129 -17.36 2.20 -18.95
C GLY A 129 -16.68 2.84 -17.74
N GLY A 130 -17.15 2.51 -16.54
CA GLY A 130 -16.53 2.93 -15.29
C GLY A 130 -15.08 2.45 -15.15
N ALA A 131 -14.80 1.20 -15.51
CA ALA A 131 -13.44 0.66 -15.48
C ALA A 131 -12.49 1.36 -16.48
N ILE A 132 -12.99 1.63 -17.69
CA ILE A 132 -12.21 2.38 -18.71
C ILE A 132 -11.93 3.80 -18.25
N LEU A 133 -12.93 4.50 -17.74
CA LEU A 133 -12.79 5.87 -17.23
C LEU A 133 -11.85 5.91 -16.01
N ALA A 134 -11.93 4.94 -15.12
CA ALA A 134 -11.04 4.81 -13.97
C ALA A 134 -9.59 4.60 -14.38
N ALA A 135 -9.34 3.71 -15.33
CA ALA A 135 -8.00 3.48 -15.87
C ALA A 135 -7.45 4.74 -16.54
N ALA A 136 -8.25 5.42 -17.36
CA ALA A 136 -7.85 6.67 -18.02
C ALA A 136 -7.56 7.78 -17.01
N ALA A 137 -8.43 7.97 -16.01
CA ALA A 137 -8.24 8.98 -14.96
C ALA A 137 -7.02 8.69 -14.09
N GLY A 138 -6.81 7.43 -13.72
CA GLY A 138 -5.63 7.00 -12.97
C GLY A 138 -4.33 7.23 -13.76
N LEU A 139 -4.28 6.79 -15.02
CA LEU A 139 -3.12 6.99 -15.90
C LEU A 139 -2.84 8.47 -16.15
N LEU A 140 -3.88 9.27 -16.40
CA LEU A 140 -3.76 10.71 -16.57
C LEU A 140 -3.21 11.38 -15.32
N THR A 141 -3.73 11.02 -14.15
CA THR A 141 -3.25 11.52 -12.86
C THR A 141 -1.77 11.16 -12.66
N TRP A 142 -1.39 9.90 -12.92
CA TRP A 142 -0.01 9.46 -12.85
C TRP A 142 0.92 10.21 -13.82
N TRP A 143 0.42 10.55 -15.00
CA TRP A 143 1.18 11.26 -16.04
C TRP A 143 1.33 12.75 -15.71
N LEU A 144 0.29 13.40 -15.19
CA LEU A 144 0.26 14.83 -14.89
C LEU A 144 1.02 15.20 -13.62
N LEU A 145 1.11 14.29 -12.65
CA LEU A 145 1.73 14.60 -11.37
C LEU A 145 3.23 14.82 -11.51
N PRO A 146 3.74 15.91 -10.95
CA PRO A 146 5.17 16.17 -10.92
C PRO A 146 5.88 15.12 -10.06
N ARG A 147 7.07 14.72 -10.48
CA ARG A 147 7.91 13.77 -9.76
C ARG A 147 8.90 14.52 -8.90
N GLU A 148 9.03 14.09 -7.67
CA GLU A 148 10.05 14.62 -6.78
C GLU A 148 11.42 14.06 -7.16
N ALA A 149 12.44 14.93 -7.12
CA ALA A 149 13.82 14.48 -7.26
C ALA A 149 14.16 13.57 -6.09
N LEU A 150 14.56 12.33 -6.40
CA LEU A 150 15.08 11.41 -5.38
C LEU A 150 16.43 11.95 -4.91
N THR A 151 16.44 12.63 -3.79
CA THR A 151 17.69 12.92 -3.07
C THR A 151 18.22 11.58 -2.57
N ALA A 152 19.40 11.19 -3.05
CA ALA A 152 20.11 10.05 -2.50
C ALA A 152 20.35 10.35 -1.02
N GLU A 153 19.68 9.64 -0.14
CA GLU A 153 19.91 9.74 1.29
C GLU A 153 21.32 9.21 1.54
N SER A 154 22.16 10.04 2.17
CA SER A 154 23.53 9.69 2.45
C SER A 154 23.55 8.47 3.38
N ALA A 155 23.86 7.31 2.84
CA ALA A 155 24.14 6.13 3.64
C ALA A 155 25.39 6.43 4.48
N GLN A 156 25.26 6.40 5.80
CA GLN A 156 26.40 6.57 6.69
C GLN A 156 27.21 5.28 6.67
N ALA A 157 28.43 5.38 6.16
CA ALA A 157 29.39 4.29 6.27
C ALA A 157 29.70 4.06 7.76
N VAL A 158 29.82 2.82 8.14
CA VAL A 158 30.18 2.40 9.49
C VAL A 158 31.50 1.65 9.40
N ASP A 159 32.41 1.93 10.32
CA ASP A 159 33.68 1.21 10.40
C ASP A 159 33.44 -0.24 10.83
N ALA A 160 34.22 -1.15 10.28
CA ALA A 160 34.17 -2.56 10.64
C ALA A 160 34.50 -2.75 12.13
N LEU A 161 33.77 -3.65 12.79
CA LEU A 161 34.06 -4.00 14.17
C LEU A 161 35.48 -4.63 14.24
N PRO A 162 36.37 -4.19 15.15
CA PRO A 162 37.69 -4.79 15.32
C PRO A 162 37.53 -6.18 15.98
N VAL A 163 37.39 -7.21 15.13
CA VAL A 163 37.28 -8.61 15.57
C VAL A 163 38.59 -9.32 15.42
N ARG A 164 39.12 -9.91 16.51
CA ARG A 164 40.34 -10.74 16.47
C ARG A 164 40.10 -12.01 15.66
N SER A 165 41.15 -12.58 15.11
CA SER A 165 41.03 -13.78 14.26
C SER A 165 40.44 -15.02 14.96
N SER A 166 40.46 -15.04 16.30
CA SER A 166 39.89 -16.09 17.14
C SER A 166 38.45 -15.79 17.64
N GLU A 167 37.94 -14.61 17.33
CA GLU A 167 36.61 -14.16 17.81
C GLU A 167 35.59 -14.20 16.69
N VAL A 168 34.37 -14.50 17.08
CA VAL A 168 33.20 -14.48 16.17
C VAL A 168 32.24 -13.41 16.65
N ALA A 169 32.09 -12.37 15.84
CA ALA A 169 31.09 -11.34 16.11
C ALA A 169 29.76 -11.74 15.50
N GLY A 170 28.71 -11.57 16.27
CA GLY A 170 27.33 -11.80 15.82
C GLY A 170 26.39 -10.77 16.42
N TRP A 171 25.41 -10.35 15.64
CA TRP A 171 24.35 -9.48 16.07
C TRP A 171 22.99 -10.09 15.69
N THR A 172 22.02 -9.95 16.58
CA THR A 172 20.64 -10.39 16.34
C THR A 172 19.70 -9.29 16.79
N GLY A 173 18.79 -8.92 15.91
CA GLY A 173 17.74 -7.95 16.18
C GLY A 173 16.37 -8.48 15.75
N ARG A 174 15.33 -7.83 16.24
CA ARG A 174 13.94 -8.09 15.85
C ARG A 174 13.41 -6.90 15.09
N VAL A 175 12.56 -7.20 14.12
CA VAL A 175 11.76 -6.19 13.42
C VAL A 175 10.32 -6.39 13.84
N GLU A 176 9.75 -5.39 14.47
CA GLU A 176 8.39 -5.42 14.98
C GLU A 176 7.53 -4.42 14.21
N LEU A 177 6.31 -4.82 13.90
CA LEU A 177 5.31 -3.91 13.37
C LEU A 177 4.77 -3.01 14.49
N PRO A 178 4.42 -1.74 14.21
CA PRO A 178 3.80 -0.89 15.20
C PRO A 178 2.50 -1.50 15.75
N ALA A 179 2.30 -1.46 17.07
CA ALA A 179 1.14 -2.07 17.72
C ALA A 179 -0.21 -1.56 17.15
N TRP A 180 -0.30 -0.28 16.79
CA TRP A 180 -1.50 0.28 16.17
C TRP A 180 -1.81 -0.35 14.80
N PHE A 181 -0.78 -0.71 14.02
CA PHE A 181 -0.95 -1.34 12.72
C PHE A 181 -1.41 -2.80 12.88
N MET A 182 -0.85 -3.50 13.87
CA MET A 182 -1.31 -4.85 14.26
C MET A 182 -2.79 -4.81 14.69
N ALA A 183 -3.16 -3.85 15.54
CA ALA A 183 -4.53 -3.66 15.99
C ALA A 183 -5.49 -3.35 14.83
N LEU A 184 -5.05 -2.53 13.86
CA LEU A 184 -5.85 -2.21 12.67
C LEU A 184 -6.14 -3.45 11.82
N ILE A 185 -5.13 -4.28 11.55
CA ILE A 185 -5.30 -5.54 10.79
C ILE A 185 -6.20 -6.52 11.55
N ALA A 186 -6.00 -6.66 12.86
CA ALA A 186 -6.83 -7.51 13.70
C ALA A 186 -8.30 -7.06 13.71
N ALA A 187 -8.54 -5.74 13.84
CA ALA A 187 -9.87 -5.16 13.75
C ALA A 187 -10.52 -5.39 12.39
N ALA A 188 -9.78 -5.20 11.29
CA ALA A 188 -10.27 -5.47 9.95
C ALA A 188 -10.64 -6.96 9.77
N ALA A 189 -9.81 -7.87 10.26
CA ALA A 189 -10.11 -9.31 10.24
C ALA A 189 -11.36 -9.63 11.06
N ALA A 190 -11.52 -9.03 12.25
CA ALA A 190 -12.71 -9.22 13.09
C ALA A 190 -13.99 -8.74 12.39
N VAL A 191 -13.95 -7.56 11.76
CA VAL A 191 -15.09 -7.02 10.98
C VAL A 191 -15.45 -7.97 9.82
N LEU A 192 -14.44 -8.48 9.09
CA LEU A 192 -14.68 -9.43 7.99
C LEU A 192 -15.27 -10.76 8.49
N ILE A 193 -14.85 -11.23 9.66
CA ILE A 193 -15.41 -12.44 10.29
C ILE A 193 -16.88 -12.20 10.69
N VAL A 194 -17.17 -11.08 11.35
CA VAL A 194 -18.55 -10.74 11.76
C VAL A 194 -19.46 -10.63 10.53
N LEU A 195 -19.00 -9.92 9.50
CA LEU A 195 -19.72 -9.79 8.23
C LEU A 195 -19.92 -11.15 7.55
N GLY A 196 -18.88 -11.98 7.52
CA GLY A 196 -18.92 -13.33 6.98
C GLY A 196 -19.93 -14.21 7.68
N VAL A 197 -19.96 -14.19 9.02
CA VAL A 197 -20.96 -14.93 9.83
C VAL A 197 -22.36 -14.43 9.54
N SER A 198 -22.56 -13.11 9.50
CA SER A 198 -23.86 -12.52 9.17
C SER A 198 -24.38 -12.97 7.79
N LEU A 199 -23.51 -12.94 6.77
CA LEU A 199 -23.84 -13.41 5.43
C LEU A 199 -24.10 -14.91 5.37
N LEU A 200 -23.36 -15.73 6.12
CA LEU A 200 -23.59 -17.17 6.20
C LEU A 200 -24.97 -17.49 6.78
N LEU A 201 -25.38 -16.76 7.82
CA LEU A 201 -26.68 -16.95 8.47
C LEU A 201 -27.86 -16.45 7.64
N THR A 202 -27.65 -15.40 6.85
CA THR A 202 -28.73 -14.76 6.07
C THR A 202 -28.87 -15.29 4.63
N VAL A 203 -27.74 -15.60 3.98
CA VAL A 203 -27.70 -16.02 2.56
C VAL A 203 -27.46 -17.51 2.41
N GLY A 204 -26.71 -18.13 3.33
CA GLY A 204 -26.50 -19.57 3.38
C GLY A 204 -25.06 -20.04 3.29
N PRO A 205 -24.82 -21.35 3.49
CA PRO A 205 -23.49 -21.91 3.70
C PRO A 205 -22.57 -21.87 2.47
N ARG A 206 -23.08 -21.58 1.27
CA ARG A 206 -22.28 -21.46 0.04
C ARG A 206 -21.25 -20.31 0.09
N LEU A 207 -21.44 -19.36 1.02
CA LEU A 207 -20.55 -18.21 1.20
C LEU A 207 -19.36 -18.47 2.12
N TRP A 208 -19.13 -19.72 2.58
CA TRP A 208 -17.99 -20.05 3.43
C TRP A 208 -16.64 -19.56 2.90
N PRO A 209 -16.36 -19.44 1.56
CA PRO A 209 -15.07 -18.97 1.07
C PRO A 209 -14.74 -17.53 1.49
N ILE A 210 -15.73 -16.74 1.95
CA ILE A 210 -15.48 -15.38 2.46
C ILE A 210 -14.52 -15.35 3.65
N PHE A 211 -14.47 -16.45 4.43
CA PHE A 211 -13.54 -16.59 5.56
C PHE A 211 -12.08 -16.79 5.16
N LEU A 212 -11.79 -17.07 3.89
CA LEU A 212 -10.41 -17.17 3.41
C LEU A 212 -9.68 -15.82 3.53
N SER A 213 -10.39 -14.71 3.35
CA SER A 213 -9.78 -13.37 3.42
C SER A 213 -9.34 -12.99 4.85
N PRO A 214 -10.18 -13.06 5.90
CA PRO A 214 -9.71 -12.79 7.26
C PRO A 214 -8.70 -13.83 7.75
N LEU A 215 -8.81 -15.09 7.34
CA LEU A 215 -7.80 -16.10 7.66
C LEU A 215 -6.43 -15.73 7.07
N LEU A 216 -6.40 -15.32 5.80
CA LEU A 216 -5.17 -14.87 5.16
C LEU A 216 -4.59 -13.63 5.86
N LEU A 217 -5.42 -12.66 6.24
CA LEU A 217 -4.99 -11.49 7.00
C LEU A 217 -4.36 -11.88 8.34
N LEU A 218 -4.97 -12.80 9.07
CA LEU A 218 -4.43 -13.28 10.34
C LEU A 218 -3.13 -14.07 10.17
N LEU A 219 -3.00 -14.88 9.13
CA LEU A 219 -1.75 -15.59 8.82
C LEU A 219 -0.63 -14.61 8.48
N VAL A 220 -0.91 -13.59 7.64
CA VAL A 220 0.06 -12.53 7.32
C VAL A 220 0.44 -11.76 8.58
N LEU A 221 -0.52 -11.48 9.46
CA LEU A 221 -0.26 -10.80 10.73
C LEU A 221 0.67 -11.61 11.62
N LEU A 222 0.40 -12.89 11.80
CA LEU A 222 1.23 -13.80 12.60
C LEU A 222 2.65 -13.94 12.04
N ASP A 223 2.78 -14.05 10.72
CA ASP A 223 4.07 -14.18 10.06
C ASP A 223 4.92 -12.91 10.17
N THR A 224 4.31 -11.75 10.01
CA THR A 224 5.02 -10.46 10.06
C THR A 224 5.24 -9.92 11.47
N ALA A 225 4.55 -10.46 12.48
CA ALA A 225 4.66 -10.04 13.88
C ALA A 225 6.07 -10.24 14.47
N HIS A 226 6.78 -11.26 14.00
CA HIS A 226 8.07 -11.65 14.56
C HIS A 226 9.07 -11.95 13.43
N VAL A 227 9.78 -10.94 13.00
CA VAL A 227 10.88 -11.10 12.04
C VAL A 227 12.20 -10.94 12.77
N VAL A 228 13.06 -11.93 12.62
CA VAL A 228 14.41 -11.95 13.20
C VAL A 228 15.42 -11.63 12.12
N VAL A 229 16.31 -10.71 12.43
CA VAL A 229 17.44 -10.29 11.60
C VAL A 229 18.73 -10.70 12.29
N THR A 230 19.59 -11.40 11.59
CA THR A 230 20.91 -11.78 12.10
C THR A 230 22.02 -11.29 11.17
N ALA A 231 23.09 -10.80 11.76
CA ALA A 231 24.33 -10.41 11.10
C ALA A 231 25.49 -11.16 11.75
N GLY A 232 26.36 -11.79 10.97
CA GLY A 232 27.45 -12.56 11.54
C GLY A 232 28.26 -13.35 10.50
N PRO A 233 28.97 -14.43 10.90
CA PRO A 233 29.85 -15.20 10.04
C PRO A 233 29.13 -15.88 8.86
N HIS A 234 27.84 -16.11 9.00
CA HIS A 234 27.01 -16.65 7.91
C HIS A 234 26.42 -15.54 7.01
N GLY A 235 26.85 -14.29 7.21
CA GLY A 235 26.34 -13.13 6.47
C GLY A 235 25.09 -12.52 7.11
N PHE A 236 24.20 -12.02 6.26
CA PHE A 236 22.98 -11.34 6.65
C PHE A 236 21.76 -12.23 6.39
N ILE A 237 20.94 -12.47 7.41
CA ILE A 237 19.74 -13.31 7.32
C ILE A 237 18.56 -12.54 7.89
N VAL A 238 17.46 -12.49 7.13
CA VAL A 238 16.14 -12.03 7.60
C VAL A 238 15.20 -13.21 7.52
N ARG A 239 14.51 -13.52 8.61
CA ARG A 239 13.61 -14.67 8.71
C ARG A 239 12.35 -14.29 9.47
N SER A 240 11.18 -14.59 8.89
CA SER A 240 9.89 -14.46 9.57
C SER A 240 9.67 -15.55 10.62
N ALA A 241 8.62 -15.43 11.41
CA ALA A 241 8.27 -16.40 12.45
C ALA A 241 8.02 -17.81 11.90
N ILE A 242 7.33 -17.90 10.77
CA ILE A 242 7.02 -19.17 10.08
C ILE A 242 8.23 -19.69 9.28
N GLY A 243 9.28 -18.84 9.13
CA GLY A 243 10.49 -19.17 8.37
C GLY A 243 10.41 -18.84 6.87
N TRP A 244 9.29 -18.34 6.38
CA TRP A 244 9.11 -17.83 5.01
C TRP A 244 8.36 -16.47 5.06
N PRO A 245 8.83 -15.40 4.39
CA PRO A 245 10.03 -15.37 3.54
C PRO A 245 11.34 -15.47 4.34
N ARG A 246 12.31 -16.14 3.77
CA ARG A 246 13.68 -16.18 4.28
C ARG A 246 14.60 -15.55 3.26
N LEU A 247 15.33 -14.54 3.67
CA LEU A 247 16.35 -13.89 2.89
C LEU A 247 17.71 -14.18 3.48
N HIS A 248 18.66 -14.58 2.65
CA HIS A 248 20.03 -14.84 3.06
C HIS A 248 21.00 -14.19 2.07
N ILE A 249 21.89 -13.36 2.58
CA ILE A 249 23.03 -12.79 1.84
C ILE A 249 24.31 -13.36 2.47
N PRO A 250 24.96 -14.32 1.82
CA PRO A 250 26.21 -14.87 2.32
C PRO A 250 27.33 -13.83 2.27
N PRO A 251 28.39 -13.96 3.11
CA PRO A 251 29.51 -13.01 3.14
C PRO A 251 30.14 -12.76 1.76
N ALA A 252 30.31 -13.81 0.97
CA ALA A 252 30.85 -13.70 -0.39
C ALA A 252 30.04 -12.78 -1.32
N SER A 253 28.74 -12.60 -1.07
CA SER A 253 27.85 -11.73 -1.85
C SER A 253 27.70 -10.34 -1.23
N LEU A 254 28.24 -10.11 -0.04
CA LEU A 254 28.16 -8.86 0.67
C LEU A 254 29.17 -7.87 0.08
N ALA A 255 28.71 -6.70 -0.32
CA ALA A 255 29.58 -5.63 -0.79
C ALA A 255 29.89 -4.63 0.34
N LYS A 256 28.83 -4.21 1.06
CA LYS A 256 28.96 -3.23 2.14
C LYS A 256 27.67 -3.20 2.97
N ALA A 257 27.74 -2.73 4.19
CA ALA A 257 26.62 -2.40 5.05
C ALA A 257 26.67 -0.93 5.50
N ALA A 258 25.51 -0.30 5.66
CA ALA A 258 25.44 1.10 6.05
C ALA A 258 24.19 1.40 6.86
N VAL A 259 24.25 2.46 7.66
CA VAL A 259 23.08 3.01 8.34
C VAL A 259 22.41 4.03 7.44
N VAL A 260 21.08 3.90 7.30
CA VAL A 260 20.24 4.81 6.50
C VAL A 260 19.05 5.28 7.31
N ALA A 261 18.59 6.49 7.09
CA ALA A 261 17.32 6.92 7.63
C ALA A 261 16.19 6.42 6.71
N VAL A 262 15.16 5.83 7.29
CA VAL A 262 14.05 5.18 6.56
C VAL A 262 12.73 5.85 6.89
N ASP A 263 11.99 6.20 5.85
CA ASP A 263 10.56 6.51 5.93
C ASP A 263 9.79 5.46 5.11
N PRO A 264 9.07 4.51 5.75
CA PRO A 264 8.39 3.43 5.04
C PRO A 264 7.44 3.91 3.95
N LEU A 265 6.70 4.98 4.20
CA LEU A 265 5.74 5.52 3.25
C LEU A 265 6.44 6.21 2.07
N ALA A 266 7.43 7.04 2.37
CA ALA A 266 8.13 7.83 1.38
C ALA A 266 9.09 7.01 0.52
N ASP A 267 9.87 6.12 1.15
CA ASP A 267 10.94 5.37 0.49
C ASP A 267 10.47 4.06 -0.15
N PHE A 268 9.43 3.45 0.44
CA PHE A 268 8.96 2.10 0.07
C PHE A 268 7.46 2.03 -0.27
N GLY A 269 6.72 3.13 -0.15
CA GLY A 269 5.28 3.17 -0.40
C GLY A 269 4.43 2.42 0.62
N GLY A 270 4.98 2.13 1.82
CA GLY A 270 4.27 1.47 2.91
C GLY A 270 5.17 0.60 3.78
N TRP A 271 4.54 -0.05 4.75
CA TRP A 271 5.19 -0.94 5.70
C TRP A 271 5.30 -2.37 5.18
N GLY A 272 6.15 -3.16 5.83
CA GLY A 272 6.36 -4.58 5.56
C GLY A 272 7.42 -4.84 4.51
N PHE A 273 7.30 -6.01 3.85
CA PHE A 273 8.21 -6.39 2.77
C PHE A 273 7.84 -5.64 1.49
N ARG A 274 8.74 -4.80 0.99
CA ARG A 274 8.48 -3.90 -0.13
C ARG A 274 9.60 -3.92 -1.16
N TRP A 275 9.20 -3.72 -2.39
CA TRP A 275 10.09 -3.53 -3.52
C TRP A 275 10.03 -2.08 -3.97
N VAL A 276 11.19 -1.42 -4.08
CA VAL A 276 11.22 -0.05 -4.59
C VAL A 276 11.09 -0.08 -6.11
N ILE A 277 10.01 0.51 -6.60
CA ILE A 277 9.76 0.65 -8.03
C ILE A 277 10.27 2.02 -8.46
N GLY A 278 11.38 2.06 -9.23
CA GLY A 278 11.90 3.30 -9.80
C GLY A 278 13.24 3.09 -10.50
N PRO A 279 13.56 3.91 -11.50
CA PRO A 279 14.78 3.75 -12.29
C PRO A 279 16.06 3.99 -11.50
N SER A 280 16.02 4.86 -10.48
CA SER A 280 17.17 5.24 -9.66
C SER A 280 17.47 4.29 -8.50
N ARG A 281 16.60 3.31 -8.22
CA ARG A 281 16.74 2.36 -7.11
C ARG A 281 16.38 0.93 -7.51
N LYS A 282 16.71 0.54 -8.76
CA LYS A 282 16.47 -0.83 -9.26
C LYS A 282 17.14 -1.85 -8.35
N GLY A 283 16.35 -2.82 -7.88
CA GLY A 283 16.85 -3.91 -7.04
C GLY A 283 16.99 -3.59 -5.56
N ARG A 284 16.47 -2.46 -5.09
CA ARG A 284 16.37 -2.15 -3.65
C ARG A 284 15.10 -2.77 -3.07
N TRP A 285 15.27 -3.58 -2.03
CA TRP A 285 14.20 -4.19 -1.27
C TRP A 285 14.15 -3.59 0.12
N GLY A 286 13.00 -3.63 0.77
CA GLY A 286 12.87 -3.18 2.14
C GLY A 286 11.98 -4.12 2.94
N PHE A 287 12.43 -4.46 4.16
CA PHE A 287 11.55 -4.93 5.21
C PHE A 287 11.48 -3.81 6.26
N VAL A 288 10.53 -2.91 6.03
CA VAL A 288 10.45 -1.63 6.74
C VAL A 288 9.15 -1.55 7.53
N THR A 289 9.25 -1.38 8.83
CA THR A 289 8.10 -1.43 9.74
C THR A 289 7.88 -0.13 10.50
N ARG A 290 8.88 0.73 10.53
CA ARG A 290 8.81 2.03 11.24
C ARG A 290 9.71 3.07 10.57
N ARG A 291 9.45 4.33 10.88
CA ARG A 291 10.34 5.43 10.54
C ARG A 291 11.52 5.44 11.52
N GLY A 292 12.69 5.77 11.02
CA GLY A 292 13.90 5.93 11.82
C GLY A 292 15.11 5.28 11.17
N PRO A 293 16.15 4.99 11.97
CA PRO A 293 17.35 4.36 11.46
C PRO A 293 17.06 2.94 10.97
N GLY A 294 17.71 2.56 9.87
CA GLY A 294 17.66 1.23 9.27
C GLY A 294 19.04 0.78 8.83
N LEU A 295 19.19 -0.51 8.68
CA LEU A 295 20.36 -1.16 8.11
C LEU A 295 20.13 -1.38 6.61
N GLU A 296 20.99 -0.84 5.77
CA GLU A 296 21.04 -1.16 4.34
C GLU A 296 22.25 -2.05 4.04
N VAL A 297 21.96 -3.22 3.47
CA VAL A 297 22.96 -4.22 3.10
C VAL A 297 23.06 -4.26 1.58
N PHE A 298 24.21 -3.90 1.05
CA PHE A 298 24.49 -3.88 -0.38
C PHE A 298 25.13 -5.20 -0.81
N ARG A 299 24.63 -5.74 -1.90
CA ARG A 299 25.18 -6.92 -2.53
C ARG A 299 26.12 -6.55 -3.68
N ARG A 300 27.07 -7.44 -3.97
CA ARG A 300 28.02 -7.26 -5.09
C ARG A 300 27.33 -7.22 -6.47
N ASP A 301 26.09 -7.73 -6.59
CA ASP A 301 25.27 -7.66 -7.81
C ASP A 301 24.56 -6.30 -8.00
N GLY A 302 24.83 -5.32 -7.13
CA GLY A 302 24.23 -3.98 -7.18
C GLY A 302 22.84 -3.88 -6.55
N ARG A 303 22.28 -4.96 -6.02
CA ARG A 303 21.03 -4.95 -5.25
C ARG A 303 21.29 -4.57 -3.81
N SER A 304 20.29 -4.01 -3.14
CA SER A 304 20.37 -3.74 -1.71
C SER A 304 19.08 -4.10 -0.97
N ILE A 305 19.23 -4.29 0.33
CA ILE A 305 18.13 -4.62 1.22
C ILE A 305 18.21 -3.70 2.42
N VAL A 306 17.05 -3.10 2.75
CA VAL A 306 16.90 -2.21 3.89
C VAL A 306 16.01 -2.87 4.93
N VAL A 307 16.45 -2.90 6.19
CA VAL A 307 15.63 -3.35 7.33
C VAL A 307 15.64 -2.31 8.43
N THR A 308 14.48 -2.04 9.02
CA THR A 308 14.38 -1.14 10.17
C THR A 308 14.60 -1.93 11.45
N VAL A 309 15.73 -1.71 12.10
CA VAL A 309 16.13 -2.36 13.35
C VAL A 309 16.50 -1.30 14.40
N ASP A 310 16.57 -1.68 15.67
CA ASP A 310 16.85 -0.73 16.74
C ASP A 310 18.32 -0.26 16.75
N ASP A 311 19.24 -1.14 16.46
CA ASP A 311 20.66 -0.85 16.44
C ASP A 311 21.30 -1.25 15.09
N PRO A 312 21.05 -0.46 14.02
CA PRO A 312 21.64 -0.71 12.72
C PRO A 312 23.14 -0.45 12.66
N GLY A 313 23.66 0.37 13.59
CA GLY A 313 25.09 0.70 13.65
C GLY A 313 25.93 -0.53 13.98
N THR A 314 25.62 -1.22 15.08
CA THR A 314 26.30 -2.45 15.48
C THR A 314 26.13 -3.56 14.43
N ALA A 315 24.90 -3.70 13.88
CA ALA A 315 24.65 -4.66 12.82
C ALA A 315 25.51 -4.41 11.56
N ALA A 316 25.64 -3.15 11.15
CA ALA A 316 26.50 -2.76 10.03
C ALA A 316 27.97 -3.03 10.31
N ALA A 317 28.47 -2.64 11.49
CA ALA A 317 29.86 -2.87 11.89
C ALA A 317 30.22 -4.37 11.91
N VAL A 318 29.31 -5.22 12.39
CA VAL A 318 29.48 -6.69 12.35
C VAL A 318 29.55 -7.18 10.91
N LEU A 319 28.66 -6.73 10.02
CA LEU A 319 28.67 -7.16 8.62
C LEU A 319 29.92 -6.69 7.88
N GLU A 320 30.36 -5.45 8.12
CA GLU A 320 31.61 -4.92 7.52
C GLU A 320 32.83 -5.74 7.92
N SER A 321 32.88 -6.28 9.15
CA SER A 321 33.99 -7.16 9.56
C SER A 321 34.08 -8.47 8.76
N TYR A 322 33.01 -8.87 8.07
CA TYR A 322 32.97 -10.05 7.20
C TYR A 322 32.98 -9.71 5.70
N ALA A 323 32.64 -8.48 5.32
CA ALA A 323 32.63 -8.04 3.91
C ALA A 323 34.04 -7.87 3.33
N THR A 324 35.02 -7.55 4.19
CA THR A 324 36.41 -7.26 3.83
C THR A 324 37.33 -8.48 3.81
N LYS A 325 36.81 -9.63 4.13
CA LYS A 325 37.52 -10.91 4.06
C LYS A 325 37.04 -11.67 2.84
#